data_d85c02bfc494d8a8cf182944aba52a1f
#
_entry.id   d85c02bfc494d8a8cf182944aba52a1f
#
_cell.length_a   1.000
_cell.length_b   1.000
_cell.length_c   1.000
_cell.angle_alpha   90.00
_cell.angle_beta   90.00
_cell.angle_gamma   90.00
#
_symmetry.space_group_name_H-M   'P 1'
#
loop_
_entity.id
_entity.type
_entity.pdbx_description
1 polymer ?
#
loop_
_entity_poly.entity_id
_entity_poly.type
_entity_poly.pdbx_seq_one_letter_code
_entity_poly.pdbx_strand_id
1 'polypeptide(L)'
;PSTARMSEVVDKHQVSILYTAPTAIRALMAKGDEATAGTKRTSLRVMGSVGEPINPEAWEWYYRAIGNSSCPIMDTWWQTETGGILITPLPGATALKPGSATRPFFGVQPALVDNEGVVLDGATEGNLVMLDSWPGQMRTVYGDHERFEQTYFSTFKGMYFTGDGARRDEDGYYWITGRVDDVLNV
;
A
#
# COMPACT_ATOMS: atom_id res chain seq x y z
N PRO A 1 17.06 19.41 -12.34
CA PRO A 1 16.45 18.21 -12.95
C PRO A 1 15.14 18.62 -13.61
N SER A 2 14.79 18.02 -14.78
CA SER A 2 13.53 18.33 -15.44
C SER A 2 12.34 17.81 -14.61
N THR A 3 11.18 18.45 -14.74
CA THR A 3 9.92 17.97 -14.12
C THR A 3 9.55 16.56 -14.64
N ALA A 4 9.85 16.29 -15.92
CA ALA A 4 9.62 15.00 -16.56
C ALA A 4 10.68 13.92 -16.21
N ARG A 5 11.61 14.18 -15.29
CA ARG A 5 12.75 13.31 -15.02
C ARG A 5 12.40 11.84 -14.81
N MET A 6 11.33 11.56 -14.07
CA MET A 6 10.87 10.18 -13.86
C MET A 6 10.46 9.52 -15.17
N SER A 7 9.67 10.21 -15.98
CA SER A 7 9.21 9.75 -17.28
C SER A 7 10.36 9.61 -18.30
N GLU A 8 11.34 10.52 -18.26
CA GLU A 8 12.57 10.44 -19.09
C GLU A 8 13.42 9.21 -18.73
N VAL A 9 13.51 8.86 -17.44
CA VAL A 9 14.21 7.65 -16.98
C VAL A 9 13.50 6.40 -17.50
N VAL A 10 12.16 6.38 -17.44
CA VAL A 10 11.37 5.26 -17.99
C VAL A 10 11.68 5.04 -19.47
N ASP A 11 11.63 6.08 -20.28
CA ASP A 11 11.91 5.97 -21.72
C ASP A 11 13.37 5.62 -22.00
N LYS A 12 14.31 6.30 -21.33
CA LYS A 12 15.75 6.08 -21.53
C LYS A 12 16.19 4.65 -21.23
N HIS A 13 15.68 4.09 -20.12
CA HIS A 13 16.08 2.78 -19.62
C HIS A 13 15.09 1.66 -19.94
N GLN A 14 14.04 1.97 -20.71
CA GLN A 14 12.98 1.02 -21.08
C GLN A 14 12.41 0.30 -19.84
N VAL A 15 12.09 1.09 -18.80
CA VAL A 15 11.58 0.58 -17.53
C VAL A 15 10.23 -0.09 -17.74
N SER A 16 10.09 -1.32 -17.26
CA SER A 16 8.83 -2.08 -17.37
C SER A 16 7.96 -2.01 -16.13
N ILE A 17 8.55 -1.71 -14.97
CA ILE A 17 7.85 -1.60 -13.68
C ILE A 17 8.27 -0.30 -13.01
N LEU A 18 7.33 0.57 -12.70
CA LEU A 18 7.56 1.82 -11.96
C LEU A 18 6.88 1.74 -10.60
N TYR A 19 7.67 1.75 -9.54
CA TYR A 19 7.19 1.66 -8.16
C TYR A 19 7.65 2.88 -7.36
N THR A 20 6.70 3.65 -6.82
CA THR A 20 6.99 4.93 -6.17
C THR A 20 5.97 5.25 -5.07
N ALA A 21 6.19 6.37 -4.36
CA ALA A 21 5.35 6.77 -3.24
C ALA A 21 4.28 7.79 -3.66
N PRO A 22 3.09 7.79 -3.01
CA PRO A 22 2.03 8.78 -3.24
C PRO A 22 2.49 10.24 -3.15
N THR A 23 3.40 10.55 -2.23
CA THR A 23 3.98 11.91 -2.13
C THR A 23 4.69 12.32 -3.43
N ALA A 24 5.46 11.43 -4.06
CA ALA A 24 6.10 11.70 -5.35
C ALA A 24 5.05 11.84 -6.47
N ILE A 25 4.01 10.99 -6.47
CA ILE A 25 2.91 11.06 -7.43
C ILE A 25 2.19 12.41 -7.32
N ARG A 26 1.82 12.85 -6.12
CA ARG A 26 1.19 14.15 -5.89
C ARG A 26 2.06 15.33 -6.32
N ALA A 27 3.37 15.26 -6.07
CA ALA A 27 4.31 16.28 -6.52
C ALA A 27 4.39 16.40 -8.05
N LEU A 28 4.34 15.26 -8.76
CA LEU A 28 4.27 15.25 -10.23
C LEU A 28 2.89 15.73 -10.74
N MET A 29 1.81 15.28 -10.11
CA MET A 29 0.45 15.68 -10.43
C MET A 29 0.28 17.21 -10.36
N ALA A 30 0.88 17.86 -9.36
CA ALA A 30 0.88 19.32 -9.23
C ALA A 30 1.59 20.04 -10.38
N LYS A 31 2.41 19.32 -11.18
CA LYS A 31 3.07 19.85 -12.39
C LYS A 31 2.28 19.57 -13.67
N GLY A 32 1.20 18.80 -13.58
CA GLY A 32 0.36 18.49 -14.73
C GLY A 32 1.12 17.84 -15.89
N ASP A 33 0.88 18.32 -17.10
CA ASP A 33 1.45 17.75 -18.33
C ASP A 33 2.98 17.87 -18.42
N GLU A 34 3.60 18.78 -17.67
CA GLU A 34 5.06 18.90 -17.63
C GLU A 34 5.72 17.62 -17.10
N ALA A 35 5.04 16.86 -16.23
CA ALA A 35 5.58 15.63 -15.65
C ALA A 35 5.81 14.51 -16.68
N THR A 36 5.19 14.63 -17.86
CA THR A 36 5.28 13.63 -18.93
C THR A 36 5.75 14.21 -20.25
N ALA A 37 6.10 15.49 -20.27
CA ALA A 37 6.46 16.22 -21.49
C ALA A 37 7.60 15.52 -22.27
N GLY A 38 7.40 15.33 -23.57
CA GLY A 38 8.41 14.77 -24.47
C GLY A 38 8.67 13.26 -24.29
N THR A 39 7.88 12.56 -23.48
CA THR A 39 8.05 11.13 -23.17
C THR A 39 6.87 10.27 -23.62
N LYS A 40 7.09 8.99 -23.88
CA LYS A 40 6.06 8.04 -24.34
C LYS A 40 5.72 6.98 -23.31
N ARG A 41 6.69 6.53 -22.52
CA ARG A 41 6.59 5.50 -21.46
C ARG A 41 5.97 4.17 -21.92
N THR A 42 6.16 3.83 -23.19
CA THR A 42 5.56 2.63 -23.83
C THR A 42 6.13 1.32 -23.33
N SER A 43 7.25 1.36 -22.61
CA SER A 43 7.85 0.18 -21.98
C SER A 43 7.19 -0.22 -20.67
N LEU A 44 6.42 0.69 -20.04
CA LEU A 44 5.72 0.39 -18.78
C LEU A 44 4.65 -0.69 -18.98
N ARG A 45 4.64 -1.66 -18.08
CA ARG A 45 3.67 -2.75 -18.01
C ARG A 45 2.90 -2.78 -16.70
N VAL A 46 3.55 -2.38 -15.62
CA VAL A 46 2.97 -2.33 -14.26
C VAL A 46 3.50 -1.10 -13.55
N MET A 47 2.63 -0.45 -12.81
CA MET A 47 2.99 0.60 -11.88
C MET A 47 2.63 0.18 -10.46
N GLY A 48 3.23 0.80 -9.45
CA GLY A 48 2.88 0.52 -8.07
C GLY A 48 3.02 1.75 -7.18
N SER A 49 2.34 1.68 -6.04
CA SER A 49 2.32 2.70 -5.00
C SER A 49 2.66 2.07 -3.65
N VAL A 50 3.46 2.77 -2.84
CA VAL A 50 3.99 2.25 -1.57
C VAL A 50 4.30 3.36 -0.56
N GLY A 51 4.25 3.01 0.72
CA GLY A 51 4.77 3.78 1.84
C GLY A 51 3.74 4.64 2.56
N GLU A 52 2.66 4.99 1.90
CA GLU A 52 1.50 5.71 2.48
C GLU A 52 0.24 5.41 1.66
N PRO A 53 -0.97 5.62 2.21
CA PRO A 53 -2.19 5.50 1.42
C PRO A 53 -2.22 6.50 0.26
N ILE A 54 -2.63 6.04 -0.92
CA ILE A 54 -2.85 6.90 -2.08
C ILE A 54 -4.33 7.28 -2.17
N ASN A 55 -4.62 8.57 -2.31
CA ASN A 55 -5.99 9.00 -2.53
C ASN A 55 -6.45 8.72 -3.98
N PRO A 56 -7.75 8.48 -4.22
CA PRO A 56 -8.28 8.12 -5.54
C PRO A 56 -7.89 9.09 -6.66
N GLU A 57 -7.90 10.39 -6.41
CA GLU A 57 -7.54 11.41 -7.40
C GLU A 57 -6.08 11.26 -7.90
N ALA A 58 -5.13 11.08 -6.98
CA ALA A 58 -3.72 10.85 -7.33
C ALA A 58 -3.53 9.52 -8.03
N TRP A 59 -4.27 8.48 -7.62
CA TRP A 59 -4.27 7.17 -8.27
C TRP A 59 -4.75 7.28 -9.73
N GLU A 60 -5.88 7.96 -9.98
CA GLU A 60 -6.43 8.14 -11.32
C GLU A 60 -5.52 8.99 -12.21
N TRP A 61 -4.92 10.05 -11.65
CA TRP A 61 -3.93 10.83 -12.38
C TRP A 61 -2.71 9.97 -12.76
N TYR A 62 -2.20 9.18 -11.82
CA TYR A 62 -1.06 8.30 -12.04
C TYR A 62 -1.36 7.26 -13.13
N TYR A 63 -2.55 6.66 -13.08
CA TYR A 63 -3.02 5.72 -14.10
C TYR A 63 -3.08 6.37 -15.49
N ARG A 64 -3.72 7.54 -15.58
CA ARG A 64 -3.93 8.24 -16.83
C ARG A 64 -2.65 8.86 -17.38
N ALA A 65 -1.94 9.68 -16.58
CA ALA A 65 -0.84 10.50 -17.04
C ALA A 65 0.45 9.70 -17.20
N ILE A 66 0.85 8.94 -16.20
CA ILE A 66 2.09 8.16 -16.23
C ILE A 66 1.88 6.82 -16.95
N GLY A 67 0.78 6.14 -16.64
CA GLY A 67 0.45 4.80 -17.15
C GLY A 67 -0.24 4.76 -18.51
N ASN A 68 -0.44 5.91 -19.17
CA ASN A 68 -1.12 6.01 -20.46
C ASN A 68 -2.50 5.32 -20.48
N SER A 69 -3.22 5.32 -19.36
CA SER A 69 -4.51 4.63 -19.16
C SER A 69 -4.50 3.14 -19.51
N SER A 70 -3.35 2.49 -19.42
CA SER A 70 -3.16 1.09 -19.80
C SER A 70 -2.39 0.26 -18.76
N CYS A 71 -1.51 0.89 -17.97
CA CYS A 71 -0.73 0.21 -16.95
C CYS A 71 -1.53 0.05 -15.65
N PRO A 72 -1.75 -1.18 -15.15
CA PRO A 72 -2.38 -1.39 -13.86
C PRO A 72 -1.50 -0.87 -12.73
N ILE A 73 -2.14 -0.34 -11.68
CA ILE A 73 -1.48 0.14 -10.47
C ILE A 73 -1.66 -0.88 -9.36
N MET A 74 -0.53 -1.38 -8.84
CA MET A 74 -0.47 -2.20 -7.65
C MET A 74 -0.31 -1.29 -6.43
N ASP A 75 -1.42 -1.00 -5.76
CA ASP A 75 -1.42 -0.32 -4.47
C ASP A 75 -1.06 -1.36 -3.41
N THR A 76 0.11 -1.19 -2.78
CA THR A 76 0.68 -2.22 -1.92
C THR A 76 0.71 -1.75 -0.48
N TRP A 77 0.24 -2.62 0.42
CA TRP A 77 0.44 -2.40 1.84
C TRP A 77 1.43 -3.42 2.42
N TRP A 78 2.42 -2.88 3.09
CA TRP A 78 3.42 -3.63 3.85
C TRP A 78 4.17 -2.70 4.81
N GLN A 79 4.93 -3.28 5.70
CA GLN A 79 5.79 -2.59 6.67
C GLN A 79 7.20 -3.18 6.59
N THR A 80 8.21 -2.48 7.12
CA THR A 80 9.56 -3.03 7.27
C THR A 80 9.52 -4.36 8.01
N GLU A 81 8.68 -4.46 9.02
CA GLU A 81 8.45 -5.60 9.89
C GLU A 81 7.83 -6.80 9.17
N THR A 82 7.13 -6.57 8.09
CA THR A 82 6.45 -7.66 7.36
C THR A 82 7.37 -8.41 6.39
N GLY A 83 8.54 -7.84 6.06
CA GLY A 83 9.51 -8.45 5.17
C GLY A 83 9.07 -8.59 3.71
N GLY A 84 7.87 -8.09 3.39
CA GLY A 84 7.28 -8.13 2.06
C GLY A 84 5.85 -7.64 2.06
N ILE A 85 5.24 -7.60 0.88
CA ILE A 85 3.88 -7.10 0.66
C ILE A 85 2.87 -8.09 1.23
N LEU A 86 1.92 -7.61 2.03
CA LEU A 86 0.86 -8.43 2.63
C LEU A 86 -0.52 -8.22 2.00
N ILE A 87 -0.82 -7.02 1.51
CA ILE A 87 -2.10 -6.72 0.85
C ILE A 87 -1.78 -5.99 -0.46
N THR A 88 -2.28 -6.50 -1.58
CA THR A 88 -1.99 -5.96 -2.92
C THR A 88 -2.89 -6.57 -3.98
N PRO A 89 -3.29 -5.81 -5.02
CA PRO A 89 -3.84 -6.42 -6.21
C PRO A 89 -2.78 -7.22 -6.97
N LEU A 90 -3.24 -8.16 -7.78
CA LEU A 90 -2.40 -8.92 -8.71
C LEU A 90 -2.65 -8.44 -10.14
N PRO A 91 -1.60 -8.12 -10.93
CA PRO A 91 -1.74 -7.64 -12.29
C PRO A 91 -2.55 -8.62 -13.15
N GLY A 92 -3.59 -8.13 -13.81
CA GLY A 92 -4.44 -8.92 -14.70
C GLY A 92 -5.40 -9.90 -14.02
N ALA A 93 -5.34 -10.05 -12.68
CA ALA A 93 -6.17 -10.99 -11.93
C ALA A 93 -7.14 -10.30 -10.96
N THR A 94 -6.80 -9.11 -10.46
CA THR A 94 -7.62 -8.37 -9.50
C THR A 94 -8.25 -7.15 -10.17
N ALA A 95 -9.57 -6.98 -10.05
CA ALA A 95 -10.24 -5.74 -10.42
C ALA A 95 -9.75 -4.62 -9.50
N LEU A 96 -9.28 -3.51 -10.06
CA LEU A 96 -8.71 -2.42 -9.29
C LEU A 96 -9.79 -1.44 -8.83
N LYS A 97 -9.62 -0.93 -7.61
CA LYS A 97 -10.38 0.21 -7.08
C LYS A 97 -9.39 1.30 -6.68
N PRO A 98 -9.51 2.53 -7.19
CA PRO A 98 -8.60 3.63 -6.85
C PRO A 98 -8.44 3.83 -5.34
N GLY A 99 -7.21 3.73 -4.84
CA GLY A 99 -6.88 3.90 -3.43
C GLY A 99 -7.01 2.65 -2.56
N SER A 100 -7.43 1.51 -3.12
CA SER A 100 -7.52 0.25 -2.38
C SER A 100 -6.27 -0.62 -2.58
N ALA A 101 -5.71 -1.12 -1.47
CA ALA A 101 -4.71 -2.19 -1.50
C ALA A 101 -5.30 -3.55 -1.88
N THR A 102 -6.62 -3.64 -1.98
CA THR A 102 -7.44 -4.76 -2.42
C THR A 102 -7.39 -5.99 -1.50
N ARG A 103 -6.80 -7.09 -1.91
CA ARG A 103 -6.91 -8.39 -1.24
C ARG A 103 -5.61 -8.83 -0.57
N PRO A 104 -5.68 -9.67 0.47
CA PRO A 104 -4.50 -10.29 1.07
C PRO A 104 -3.68 -11.06 0.03
N PHE A 105 -2.36 -10.97 0.15
CA PHE A 105 -1.46 -11.83 -0.59
C PHE A 105 -1.57 -13.28 -0.11
N PHE A 106 -1.09 -14.23 -0.90
CA PHE A 106 -1.23 -15.66 -0.63
C PHE A 106 -0.66 -16.04 0.74
N GLY A 107 -1.47 -16.76 1.55
CA GLY A 107 -1.10 -17.22 2.88
C GLY A 107 -1.16 -16.16 3.98
N VAL A 108 -1.48 -14.90 3.66
CA VAL A 108 -1.65 -13.82 4.65
C VAL A 108 -3.09 -13.79 5.15
N GLN A 109 -3.28 -13.67 6.47
CA GLN A 109 -4.59 -13.68 7.12
C GLN A 109 -4.83 -12.37 7.89
N PRO A 110 -5.14 -11.26 7.20
CA PRO A 110 -5.50 -10.01 7.86
C PRO A 110 -6.91 -10.10 8.43
N ALA A 111 -7.12 -9.42 9.54
CA ALA A 111 -8.43 -9.16 10.11
C ALA A 111 -8.55 -7.70 10.55
N LEU A 112 -9.78 -7.22 10.67
CA LEU A 112 -10.10 -5.98 11.36
C LEU A 112 -10.67 -6.32 12.73
N VAL A 113 -10.17 -5.65 13.75
CA VAL A 113 -10.62 -5.83 15.13
C VAL A 113 -11.05 -4.50 15.74
N ASP A 114 -11.97 -4.57 16.70
CA ASP A 114 -12.30 -3.43 17.54
C ASP A 114 -11.18 -3.15 18.59
N ASN A 115 -11.41 -2.21 19.48
CA ASN A 115 -10.43 -1.84 20.50
C ASN A 115 -10.26 -2.92 21.58
N GLU A 116 -11.18 -3.83 21.71
CA GLU A 116 -11.15 -4.98 22.60
C GLU A 116 -10.52 -6.23 21.96
N GLY A 117 -10.17 -6.17 20.66
CA GLY A 117 -9.57 -7.25 19.90
C GLY A 117 -10.58 -8.26 19.36
N VAL A 118 -11.87 -7.92 19.32
CA VAL A 118 -12.91 -8.76 18.72
C VAL A 118 -12.86 -8.61 17.20
N VAL A 119 -12.77 -9.75 16.49
CA VAL A 119 -12.75 -9.76 15.02
C VAL A 119 -14.09 -9.28 14.47
N LEU A 120 -14.01 -8.33 13.55
CA LEU A 120 -15.16 -7.73 12.88
C LEU A 120 -15.39 -8.38 11.51
N ASP A 121 -16.62 -8.83 11.26
CA ASP A 121 -17.01 -9.47 10.02
C ASP A 121 -17.57 -8.48 8.98
N GLY A 122 -17.56 -8.91 7.71
CA GLY A 122 -18.17 -8.18 6.59
C GLY A 122 -17.49 -6.85 6.26
N ALA A 123 -18.27 -5.93 5.68
CA ALA A 123 -17.84 -4.56 5.42
C ALA A 123 -17.78 -3.79 6.75
N THR A 124 -16.58 -3.31 7.11
CA THR A 124 -16.33 -2.70 8.42
C THR A 124 -15.03 -1.89 8.42
N GLU A 125 -14.79 -1.17 9.51
CA GLU A 125 -13.56 -0.44 9.78
C GLU A 125 -13.04 -0.81 11.18
N GLY A 126 -11.72 -0.89 11.35
CA GLY A 126 -11.11 -1.25 12.63
C GLY A 126 -9.59 -1.27 12.57
N ASN A 127 -8.99 -1.79 13.65
CA ASN A 127 -7.54 -1.98 13.73
C ASN A 127 -7.12 -3.14 12.85
N LEU A 128 -6.11 -2.94 12.00
CA LEU A 128 -5.59 -4.00 11.14
C LEU A 128 -4.64 -4.89 11.91
N VAL A 129 -4.93 -6.18 11.93
CA VAL A 129 -4.10 -7.21 12.56
C VAL A 129 -3.84 -8.37 11.59
N MET A 130 -2.79 -9.17 11.84
CA MET A 130 -2.58 -10.47 11.20
C MET A 130 -2.86 -11.58 12.20
N LEU A 131 -3.73 -12.52 11.82
CA LEU A 131 -4.18 -13.62 12.68
C LEU A 131 -3.14 -14.72 12.81
N ASP A 132 -2.26 -14.88 11.83
CA ASP A 132 -1.23 -15.91 11.81
C ASP A 132 0.08 -15.34 11.26
N SER A 133 1.17 -16.05 11.50
CA SER A 133 2.49 -15.72 10.99
C SER A 133 2.61 -15.99 9.49
N TRP A 134 3.58 -15.34 8.86
CA TRP A 134 3.93 -15.53 7.44
C TRP A 134 5.46 -15.63 7.30
N PRO A 135 5.98 -16.16 6.20
CA PRO A 135 7.42 -16.41 6.06
C PRO A 135 8.33 -15.19 6.20
N GLY A 136 7.85 -14.01 5.77
CA GLY A 136 8.60 -12.75 5.81
C GLY A 136 8.53 -11.98 7.12
N GLN A 137 7.72 -12.43 8.08
CA GLN A 137 7.54 -11.75 9.36
C GLN A 137 8.86 -11.56 10.10
N MET A 138 9.11 -10.34 10.61
CA MET A 138 10.26 -10.10 11.49
C MET A 138 10.20 -11.02 12.72
N ARG A 139 11.37 -11.40 13.23
CA ARG A 139 11.47 -12.35 14.35
C ARG A 139 11.89 -11.70 15.66
N THR A 140 12.43 -10.50 15.57
CA THR A 140 12.89 -9.74 16.73
C THR A 140 13.33 -8.32 16.32
N VAL A 141 13.50 -7.45 17.31
CA VAL A 141 14.28 -6.22 17.21
C VAL A 141 15.71 -6.55 17.66
N TYR A 142 16.71 -6.11 16.90
CA TYR A 142 18.11 -6.38 17.20
C TYR A 142 18.48 -5.88 18.60
N GLY A 143 18.95 -6.83 19.44
CA GLY A 143 19.34 -6.55 20.81
C GLY A 143 18.22 -6.26 21.80
N ASP A 144 16.94 -6.33 21.36
CA ASP A 144 15.78 -5.98 22.21
C ASP A 144 14.54 -6.80 21.82
N HIS A 145 14.53 -8.07 22.21
CA HIS A 145 13.41 -8.97 21.91
C HIS A 145 12.14 -8.59 22.66
N GLU A 146 12.27 -8.10 23.89
CA GLU A 146 11.13 -7.66 24.70
C GLU A 146 10.35 -6.53 24.02
N ARG A 147 11.06 -5.56 23.44
CA ARG A 147 10.44 -4.49 22.66
C ARG A 147 9.66 -5.03 21.45
N PHE A 148 10.17 -6.07 20.78
CA PHE A 148 9.45 -6.71 19.68
C PHE A 148 8.11 -7.28 20.16
N GLU A 149 8.09 -8.04 21.25
CA GLU A 149 6.86 -8.60 21.80
C GLU A 149 5.89 -7.50 22.28
N GLN A 150 6.40 -6.51 23.01
CA GLN A 150 5.59 -5.40 23.52
C GLN A 150 4.96 -4.58 22.40
N THR A 151 5.70 -4.27 21.35
CA THR A 151 5.22 -3.39 20.29
C THR A 151 4.16 -4.06 19.42
N TYR A 152 4.35 -5.33 19.07
CA TYR A 152 3.55 -5.96 18.02
C TYR A 152 2.55 -7.00 18.52
N PHE A 153 2.69 -7.50 19.77
CA PHE A 153 1.87 -8.61 20.27
C PHE A 153 1.21 -8.35 21.63
N SER A 154 1.48 -7.23 22.29
CA SER A 154 0.89 -6.93 23.59
C SER A 154 -0.53 -6.36 23.50
N THR A 155 -0.84 -5.59 22.45
CA THR A 155 -2.13 -4.90 22.31
C THR A 155 -3.25 -5.92 22.05
N PHE A 156 -3.07 -6.84 21.12
CA PHE A 156 -4.05 -7.87 20.80
C PHE A 156 -3.40 -9.25 20.95
N LYS A 157 -3.81 -9.98 21.97
CA LYS A 157 -3.18 -11.26 22.32
C LYS A 157 -3.28 -12.29 21.18
N GLY A 158 -2.13 -12.81 20.76
CA GLY A 158 -2.03 -13.81 19.70
C GLY A 158 -2.16 -13.28 18.27
N MET A 159 -2.22 -11.96 18.10
CA MET A 159 -2.31 -11.30 16.79
C MET A 159 -1.14 -10.34 16.63
N TYR A 160 -0.58 -10.26 15.42
CA TYR A 160 0.36 -9.20 15.07
C TYR A 160 -0.42 -7.90 14.84
N PHE A 161 -0.16 -6.90 15.66
CA PHE A 161 -0.77 -5.57 15.53
C PHE A 161 0.08 -4.69 14.61
N THR A 162 -0.52 -4.19 13.54
CA THR A 162 0.19 -3.39 12.55
C THR A 162 0.40 -1.94 12.96
N GLY A 163 -0.39 -1.43 13.90
CA GLY A 163 -0.48 -0.01 14.23
C GLY A 163 -1.22 0.82 13.17
N ASP A 164 -1.79 0.18 12.14
CA ASP A 164 -2.59 0.81 11.11
C ASP A 164 -4.08 0.51 11.30
N GLY A 165 -4.92 1.49 10.98
CA GLY A 165 -6.35 1.31 10.77
C GLY A 165 -6.62 0.92 9.32
N ALA A 166 -7.70 0.18 9.10
CA ALA A 166 -8.15 -0.13 7.76
C ALA A 166 -9.67 -0.28 7.71
N ARG A 167 -10.21 -0.08 6.51
CA ARG A 167 -11.60 -0.38 6.16
C ARG A 167 -11.62 -1.54 5.17
N ARG A 168 -12.59 -2.43 5.33
CA ARG A 168 -12.90 -3.48 4.37
C ARG A 168 -14.27 -3.24 3.77
N ASP A 169 -14.40 -3.28 2.45
CA ASP A 169 -15.67 -3.12 1.76
C ASP A 169 -16.41 -4.45 1.57
N GLU A 170 -17.60 -4.38 0.94
CA GLU A 170 -18.46 -5.54 0.68
C GLU A 170 -17.84 -6.60 -0.24
N ASP A 171 -16.88 -6.19 -1.11
CA ASP A 171 -16.13 -7.10 -1.97
C ASP A 171 -14.93 -7.73 -1.27
N GLY A 172 -14.71 -7.40 0.01
CA GLY A 172 -13.58 -7.86 0.82
C GLY A 172 -12.25 -7.13 0.49
N TYR A 173 -12.32 -5.93 -0.09
CA TYR A 173 -11.17 -5.12 -0.42
C TYR A 173 -10.78 -4.23 0.76
N TYR A 174 -9.47 -4.13 1.01
CA TYR A 174 -8.89 -3.36 2.10
C TYR A 174 -8.44 -1.97 1.65
N TRP A 175 -8.76 -1.00 2.47
CA TRP A 175 -8.38 0.40 2.36
C TRP A 175 -7.65 0.78 3.63
N ILE A 176 -6.37 1.16 3.52
CA ILE A 176 -5.60 1.60 4.69
C ILE A 176 -6.01 3.03 5.01
N THR A 177 -6.43 3.28 6.25
CA THR A 177 -6.94 4.58 6.69
C THR A 177 -5.87 5.46 7.36
N GLY A 178 -4.74 4.86 7.73
CA GLY A 178 -3.60 5.55 8.34
C GLY A 178 -3.16 4.92 9.65
N ARG A 179 -2.20 5.56 10.31
CA ARG A 179 -1.70 5.14 11.62
C ARG A 179 -2.74 5.38 12.70
N VAL A 180 -2.95 4.39 13.56
CA VAL A 180 -3.86 4.52 14.72
C VAL A 180 -3.35 5.58 15.71
N ASP A 181 -2.02 5.72 15.85
CA ASP A 181 -1.38 6.66 16.75
C ASP A 181 -1.55 8.13 16.30
N ASP A 182 -1.71 8.37 14.99
CA ASP A 182 -1.87 9.73 14.42
C ASP A 182 -3.27 10.31 14.64
N VAL A 183 -4.27 9.48 14.95
CA VAL A 183 -5.67 9.88 15.17
C VAL A 183 -5.90 10.50 16.56
N LEU A 184 -4.95 10.36 17.47
CA LEU A 184 -5.08 10.85 18.86
C LEU A 184 -4.66 12.30 19.07
N ASN A 185 -4.32 13.06 18.03
CA ASN A 185 -3.86 14.44 18.09
C ASN A 185 -4.85 15.47 17.48
N VAL A 186 -6.15 15.28 17.66
CA VAL A 186 -7.16 16.30 17.33
C VAL A 186 -7.89 16.78 18.56
#